data_c1709e1da3d589ef95f97b812c952751
#
_entry.id   c1709e1da3d589ef95f97b812c952751
#
_cell.length_a   1.000
_cell.length_b   1.000
_cell.length_c   1.000
_cell.angle_alpha   90.00
_cell.angle_beta   90.00
_cell.angle_gamma   90.00
#
_symmetry.space_group_name_H-M   'P 1'
#
loop_
_entity.id
_entity.type
_entity.pdbx_description
1 polymer ?
#
loop_
_entity_poly.entity_id
_entity_poly.type
_entity_poly.pdbx_seq_one_letter_code
_entity_poly.pdbx_strand_id
1 'polypeptide(L)'
;YVPTALCRPSLATLVTGHFAHRHGVTGNDPSPKHAKRGSKLYNERRAKLISYLDKFDTLPELLRERGYLSHQSGKWWEGSYKHGGFTHGMTRGFPEPNGRHGDDGLKIGRQGMEPIENFVDHAVAEKKPFFLWYGVFLPHTPHNPPKRILKKYREQGIPLPVAKYYANCEWFDETCGQLIDILEKRKLRDDTL
;
A
#
# COMPACT_ATOMS: atom_id res chain seq x y z
N TYR A 1 14.89 -0.82 -9.04
CA TYR A 1 15.54 -1.20 -7.77
C TYR A 1 14.66 -0.72 -6.61
N VAL A 2 14.57 -1.53 -5.54
CA VAL A 2 13.90 -1.16 -4.30
C VAL A 2 14.94 -0.75 -3.25
N PRO A 3 14.64 0.21 -2.34
CA PRO A 3 15.60 0.67 -1.34
C PRO A 3 16.05 -0.42 -0.36
N THR A 4 15.15 -1.36 -0.04
CA THR A 4 15.45 -2.54 0.79
C THR A 4 14.62 -3.73 0.31
N ALA A 5 15.05 -4.96 0.66
CA ALA A 5 14.37 -6.20 0.27
C ALA A 5 13.11 -6.53 1.12
N LEU A 6 12.70 -5.66 2.05
CA LEU A 6 11.52 -5.82 2.89
C LEU A 6 10.47 -4.74 2.62
N CYS A 7 9.19 -5.11 2.74
CA CYS A 7 8.06 -4.23 2.45
C CYS A 7 8.11 -2.93 3.25
N ARG A 8 8.03 -3.01 4.57
CA ARG A 8 7.93 -1.84 5.44
C ARG A 8 9.10 -0.87 5.32
N PRO A 9 10.38 -1.30 5.42
CA PRO A 9 11.51 -0.40 5.27
C PRO A 9 11.55 0.30 3.91
N SER A 10 11.18 -0.41 2.85
CA SER A 10 11.10 0.16 1.50
C SER A 10 10.00 1.23 1.40
N LEU A 11 8.80 0.95 1.94
CA LEU A 11 7.68 1.90 1.95
C LEU A 11 7.98 3.12 2.83
N ALA A 12 8.64 2.93 3.99
CA ALA A 12 9.09 4.02 4.83
C ALA A 12 10.11 4.92 4.10
N THR A 13 11.03 4.33 3.33
CA THR A 13 11.95 5.10 2.47
C THR A 13 11.19 5.91 1.41
N LEU A 14 10.21 5.31 0.74
CA LEU A 14 9.42 6.00 -0.29
C LEU A 14 8.64 7.19 0.27
N VAL A 15 8.05 7.04 1.45
CA VAL A 15 7.20 8.09 2.03
C VAL A 15 7.99 9.21 2.70
N THR A 16 9.20 8.93 3.20
CA THR A 16 10.04 9.92 3.91
C THR A 16 11.19 10.48 3.06
N GLY A 17 11.54 9.84 1.94
CA GLY A 17 12.73 10.18 1.17
C GLY A 17 14.05 9.80 1.83
N HIS A 18 14.04 9.08 2.97
CA HIS A 18 15.22 8.68 3.70
C HIS A 18 15.45 7.18 3.69
N PHE A 19 16.70 6.74 3.61
CA PHE A 19 17.06 5.32 3.66
C PHE A 19 16.88 4.70 5.07
N ALA A 20 16.76 3.37 5.11
CA ALA A 20 16.47 2.62 6.33
C ALA A 20 17.43 2.87 7.49
N HIS A 21 18.72 3.11 7.23
CA HIS A 21 19.70 3.45 8.27
C HIS A 21 19.42 4.80 8.93
N ARG A 22 18.71 5.70 8.26
CA ARG A 22 18.37 7.03 8.78
C ARG A 22 17.03 7.04 9.51
N HIS A 23 15.97 6.45 8.92
CA HIS A 23 14.68 6.40 9.61
C HIS A 23 14.57 5.28 10.64
N GLY A 24 15.49 4.32 10.66
CA GLY A 24 15.56 3.28 11.69
C GLY A 24 14.54 2.14 11.53
N VAL A 25 13.67 2.20 10.54
CA VAL A 25 12.72 1.12 10.22
C VAL A 25 13.45 0.06 9.40
N THR A 26 13.89 -1.01 10.04
CA THR A 26 14.73 -2.05 9.43
C THR A 26 14.02 -3.40 9.25
N GLY A 27 12.78 -3.52 9.71
CA GLY A 27 11.98 -4.75 9.62
C GLY A 27 10.49 -4.46 9.58
N ASN A 28 9.70 -5.45 9.16
CA ASN A 28 8.24 -5.31 9.07
C ASN A 28 7.57 -5.26 10.46
N ASP A 29 8.07 -6.06 11.39
CA ASP A 29 7.49 -6.26 12.72
C ASP A 29 8.59 -6.37 13.79
N PRO A 30 8.25 -6.21 15.07
CA PRO A 30 9.12 -6.60 16.17
C PRO A 30 9.55 -8.07 16.04
N SER A 31 10.79 -8.35 16.41
CA SER A 31 11.31 -9.73 16.33
C SER A 31 10.41 -10.72 17.10
N PRO A 32 9.95 -11.78 16.48
CA PRO A 32 9.12 -12.78 17.15
C PRO A 32 9.87 -13.56 18.24
N LYS A 33 11.21 -13.59 18.16
CA LYS A 33 12.08 -14.20 19.20
C LYS A 33 11.94 -13.53 20.56
N HIS A 34 11.55 -12.25 20.58
CA HIS A 34 11.54 -11.44 21.79
C HIS A 34 10.14 -10.90 22.16
N ALA A 35 9.14 -11.08 21.30
CA ALA A 35 7.79 -10.61 21.59
C ALA A 35 6.77 -11.40 20.77
N LYS A 36 5.92 -12.17 21.44
CA LYS A 36 4.83 -12.90 20.79
C LYS A 36 3.83 -11.89 20.20
N ARG A 37 3.43 -12.10 18.93
CA ARG A 37 2.43 -11.26 18.27
C ARG A 37 1.16 -11.13 19.12
N GLY A 38 0.65 -9.92 19.29
CA GLY A 38 -0.52 -9.61 20.12
C GLY A 38 -0.25 -9.49 21.62
N SER A 39 0.98 -9.76 22.10
CA SER A 39 1.34 -9.49 23.49
C SER A 39 1.52 -7.99 23.74
N LYS A 40 1.42 -7.56 25.01
CA LYS A 40 1.68 -6.18 25.42
C LYS A 40 3.04 -5.70 24.92
N LEU A 41 4.09 -6.48 25.13
CA LEU A 41 5.45 -6.18 24.69
C LEU A 41 5.54 -6.04 23.15
N TYR A 42 4.84 -6.89 22.38
CA TYR A 42 4.78 -6.76 20.94
C TYR A 42 4.13 -5.43 20.53
N ASN A 43 3.03 -5.06 21.16
CA ASN A 43 2.31 -3.82 20.85
C ASN A 43 3.14 -2.59 21.19
N GLU A 44 3.82 -2.58 22.33
CA GLU A 44 4.74 -1.50 22.72
C GLU A 44 5.89 -1.33 21.72
N ARG A 45 6.52 -2.43 21.33
CA ARG A 45 7.59 -2.42 20.31
C ARG A 45 7.07 -2.01 18.94
N ARG A 46 5.86 -2.41 18.60
CA ARG A 46 5.21 -2.02 17.36
C ARG A 46 4.94 -0.52 17.33
N ALA A 47 4.38 0.03 18.41
CA ALA A 47 4.16 1.46 18.56
C ALA A 47 5.47 2.26 18.46
N LYS A 48 6.54 1.77 19.10
CA LYS A 48 7.87 2.37 18.97
C LYS A 48 8.39 2.37 17.54
N LEU A 49 8.20 1.29 16.78
CA LEU A 49 8.60 1.24 15.37
C LEU A 49 7.80 2.25 14.52
N ILE A 50 6.52 2.45 14.83
CA ILE A 50 5.67 3.43 14.16
C ILE A 50 6.18 4.85 14.44
N SER A 51 6.52 5.17 15.69
CA SER A 51 7.02 6.50 16.06
C SER A 51 8.38 6.88 15.44
N TYR A 52 9.05 5.97 14.75
CA TYR A 52 10.28 6.33 14.03
C TYR A 52 10.04 7.29 12.87
N LEU A 53 8.82 7.30 12.31
CA LEU A 53 8.44 8.23 11.26
C LEU A 53 8.16 9.66 11.79
N ASP A 54 7.82 9.81 13.08
CA ASP A 54 7.49 11.11 13.69
C ASP A 54 8.61 12.17 13.59
N LYS A 55 9.80 11.73 13.18
CA LYS A 55 10.98 12.58 13.02
C LYS A 55 11.17 13.13 11.60
N PHE A 56 10.32 12.74 10.69
CA PHE A 56 10.47 13.04 9.28
C PHE A 56 9.16 13.55 8.71
N ASP A 57 9.25 14.60 7.92
CA ASP A 57 8.14 14.99 7.07
C ASP A 57 7.90 13.90 6.03
N THR A 58 6.65 13.56 5.82
CA THR A 58 6.26 12.58 4.82
C THR A 58 5.86 13.28 3.51
N LEU A 59 5.99 12.58 2.39
CA LEU A 59 5.57 13.12 1.10
C LEU A 59 4.10 13.61 1.11
N PRO A 60 3.12 12.89 1.70
CA PRO A 60 1.75 13.40 1.82
C PRO A 60 1.63 14.70 2.63
N GLU A 61 2.44 14.87 3.69
CA GLU A 61 2.45 16.12 4.48
C GLU A 61 2.97 17.30 3.65
N LEU A 62 4.10 17.13 2.99
CA LEU A 62 4.69 18.16 2.13
C LEU A 62 3.77 18.55 0.96
N LEU A 63 3.05 17.57 0.39
CA LEU A 63 2.07 17.82 -0.66
C LEU A 63 0.82 18.52 -0.13
N ARG A 64 0.37 18.17 1.09
CA ARG A 64 -0.78 18.82 1.74
C ARG A 64 -0.53 20.32 1.95
N GLU A 65 0.67 20.73 2.32
CA GLU A 65 1.06 22.15 2.43
C GLU A 65 0.93 22.89 1.08
N ARG A 66 0.96 22.16 -0.02
CA ARG A 66 0.78 22.68 -1.38
C ARG A 66 -0.64 22.51 -1.92
N GLY A 67 -1.59 22.16 -1.04
CA GLY A 67 -3.00 22.03 -1.38
C GLY A 67 -3.43 20.70 -2.00
N TYR A 68 -2.55 19.70 -2.05
CA TYR A 68 -2.89 18.37 -2.55
C TYR A 68 -3.81 17.63 -1.58
N LEU A 69 -4.74 16.88 -2.14
CA LEU A 69 -5.38 15.76 -1.45
C LEU A 69 -4.53 14.50 -1.65
N SER A 70 -4.55 13.60 -0.68
CA SER A 70 -3.81 12.34 -0.80
C SER A 70 -4.62 11.18 -0.28
N HIS A 71 -4.50 10.01 -0.94
CA HIS A 71 -5.20 8.79 -0.57
C HIS A 71 -4.23 7.63 -0.41
N GLN A 72 -4.28 6.99 0.77
CA GLN A 72 -3.53 5.77 1.04
C GLN A 72 -4.40 4.54 0.78
N SER A 73 -3.93 3.65 -0.10
CA SER A 73 -4.51 2.33 -0.33
C SER A 73 -3.45 1.24 -0.35
N GLY A 74 -3.82 0.03 0.05
CA GLY A 74 -2.90 -1.09 0.10
C GLY A 74 -2.01 -1.09 1.34
N LYS A 75 -0.78 -1.55 1.16
CA LYS A 75 0.17 -1.76 2.27
C LYS A 75 0.57 -0.47 2.96
N TRP A 76 0.39 -0.48 4.29
CA TRP A 76 0.82 0.59 5.17
C TRP A 76 1.08 0.04 6.58
N TRP A 77 2.28 0.22 7.12
CA TRP A 77 2.67 -0.32 8.43
C TRP A 77 2.71 0.72 9.53
N GLU A 78 2.60 2.00 9.18
CA GLU A 78 2.91 3.11 10.10
C GLU A 78 1.64 3.67 10.77
N GLY A 79 0.86 2.78 11.39
CA GLY A 79 -0.40 3.15 12.04
C GLY A 79 -1.52 3.43 11.03
N SER A 80 -2.37 4.42 11.32
CA SER A 80 -3.41 4.83 10.37
C SER A 80 -2.84 5.64 9.20
N TYR A 81 -3.62 5.78 8.14
CA TYR A 81 -3.25 6.64 7.03
C TYR A 81 -2.96 8.09 7.48
N LYS A 82 -3.66 8.57 8.52
CA LYS A 82 -3.46 9.92 9.08
C LYS A 82 -2.08 10.11 9.67
N HIS A 83 -1.51 9.06 10.27
CA HIS A 83 -0.16 9.11 10.81
C HIS A 83 0.91 9.29 9.72
N GLY A 84 0.62 8.85 8.50
CA GLY A 84 1.46 9.12 7.32
C GLY A 84 1.18 10.46 6.65
N GLY A 85 0.33 11.32 7.23
CA GLY A 85 -0.02 12.63 6.68
C GLY A 85 -1.05 12.60 5.54
N PHE A 86 -1.56 11.42 5.17
CA PHE A 86 -2.59 11.32 4.12
C PHE A 86 -3.90 11.96 4.54
N THR A 87 -4.56 12.64 3.61
CA THR A 87 -5.88 13.26 3.84
C THR A 87 -7.02 12.24 3.85
N HIS A 88 -6.89 11.18 3.04
CA HIS A 88 -7.83 10.07 2.91
C HIS A 88 -7.05 8.75 2.94
N GLY A 89 -7.73 7.66 3.25
CA GLY A 89 -7.08 6.35 3.21
C GLY A 89 -7.92 5.23 3.78
N MET A 90 -7.44 4.01 3.55
CA MET A 90 -8.13 2.77 3.90
C MET A 90 -7.61 2.14 5.20
N THR A 91 -6.35 2.37 5.58
CA THR A 91 -5.75 1.76 6.76
C THR A 91 -6.16 2.51 8.03
N ARG A 92 -6.84 1.83 8.96
CA ARG A 92 -7.41 2.44 10.16
C ARG A 92 -6.41 2.65 11.29
N GLY A 93 -5.34 1.86 11.31
CA GLY A 93 -4.29 2.00 12.30
C GLY A 93 -4.01 0.74 13.12
N PHE A 94 -3.09 0.89 14.06
CA PHE A 94 -2.62 -0.14 14.98
C PHE A 94 -2.73 0.42 16.41
N PRO A 95 -3.14 -0.34 17.43
CA PRO A 95 -3.44 -1.80 17.42
C PRO A 95 -4.87 -2.18 17.02
N GLU A 96 -5.67 -1.25 16.52
CA GLU A 96 -7.06 -1.49 16.13
C GLU A 96 -7.23 -2.68 15.16
N PRO A 97 -8.45 -3.25 15.06
CA PRO A 97 -8.68 -4.48 14.32
C PRO A 97 -8.03 -4.41 12.95
N ASN A 98 -7.19 -5.40 12.67
CA ASN A 98 -6.52 -5.57 11.38
C ASN A 98 -5.55 -4.43 10.99
N GLY A 99 -5.03 -3.64 11.94
CA GLY A 99 -4.16 -2.49 11.66
C GLY A 99 -2.67 -2.81 11.45
N ARG A 100 -2.29 -4.08 11.21
CA ARG A 100 -0.87 -4.45 11.14
C ARG A 100 -0.14 -3.90 9.92
N HIS A 101 -0.71 -3.99 8.75
CA HIS A 101 -0.05 -3.63 7.49
C HIS A 101 -1.03 -3.11 6.42
N GLY A 102 -2.11 -2.49 6.86
CA GLY A 102 -3.09 -1.90 5.95
C GLY A 102 -4.24 -2.81 5.56
N ASP A 103 -4.75 -3.56 6.50
CA ASP A 103 -5.71 -4.65 6.34
C ASP A 103 -6.91 -4.36 5.45
N ASP A 104 -7.64 -3.27 5.69
CA ASP A 104 -8.71 -2.87 4.77
C ASP A 104 -8.12 -2.39 3.43
N GLY A 105 -6.97 -1.73 3.48
CA GLY A 105 -6.21 -1.36 2.28
C GLY A 105 -5.75 -2.56 1.46
N LEU A 106 -5.59 -3.75 2.06
CA LEU A 106 -5.22 -4.97 1.32
C LEU A 106 -6.32 -5.49 0.39
N LYS A 107 -7.54 -4.98 0.52
CA LYS A 107 -8.67 -5.32 -0.36
C LYS A 107 -8.54 -4.65 -1.74
N ILE A 108 -7.86 -3.52 -1.81
CA ILE A 108 -7.70 -2.78 -3.07
C ILE A 108 -7.08 -3.66 -4.16
N GLY A 109 -7.57 -3.56 -5.37
CA GLY A 109 -7.20 -4.39 -6.50
C GLY A 109 -7.78 -5.81 -6.46
N ARG A 110 -7.86 -6.46 -5.29
CA ARG A 110 -8.48 -7.79 -5.14
C ARG A 110 -10.01 -7.75 -5.12
N GLN A 111 -10.59 -6.70 -4.58
CA GLN A 111 -12.05 -6.52 -4.44
C GLN A 111 -12.56 -5.30 -5.22
N GLY A 112 -11.76 -4.78 -6.15
CA GLY A 112 -12.08 -3.64 -6.98
C GLY A 112 -11.24 -2.40 -6.70
N MET A 113 -11.55 -1.32 -7.40
CA MET A 113 -10.83 -0.04 -7.36
C MET A 113 -11.71 1.11 -6.84
N GLU A 114 -12.94 0.82 -6.42
CA GLU A 114 -13.94 1.83 -6.02
C GLU A 114 -13.41 2.87 -5.01
N PRO A 115 -12.65 2.53 -3.96
CA PRO A 115 -12.11 3.54 -3.05
C PRO A 115 -11.20 4.57 -3.74
N ILE A 116 -10.47 4.15 -4.76
CA ILE A 116 -9.60 5.03 -5.56
C ILE A 116 -10.45 5.87 -6.51
N GLU A 117 -11.43 5.28 -7.18
CA GLU A 117 -12.37 5.99 -8.06
C GLU A 117 -13.09 7.11 -7.32
N ASN A 118 -13.67 6.79 -6.16
CA ASN A 118 -14.37 7.75 -5.31
C ASN A 118 -13.45 8.89 -4.85
N PHE A 119 -12.19 8.56 -4.50
CA PHE A 119 -11.22 9.58 -4.10
C PHE A 119 -10.84 10.51 -5.27
N VAL A 120 -10.59 9.97 -6.45
CA VAL A 120 -10.26 10.78 -7.64
C VAL A 120 -11.43 11.68 -8.01
N ASP A 121 -12.66 11.16 -7.98
CA ASP A 121 -13.87 11.96 -8.22
C ASP A 121 -14.03 13.10 -7.21
N HIS A 122 -13.75 12.81 -5.93
CA HIS A 122 -13.76 13.84 -4.88
C HIS A 122 -12.68 14.92 -5.15
N ALA A 123 -11.46 14.54 -5.49
CA ALA A 123 -10.39 15.48 -5.77
C ALA A 123 -10.71 16.39 -6.97
N VAL A 124 -11.29 15.82 -8.03
CA VAL A 124 -11.77 16.55 -9.20
C VAL A 124 -12.88 17.54 -8.83
N ALA A 125 -13.87 17.11 -8.05
CA ALA A 125 -14.96 17.96 -7.59
C ALA A 125 -14.45 19.15 -6.75
N GLU A 126 -13.46 18.92 -5.89
CA GLU A 126 -12.79 19.94 -5.08
C GLU A 126 -11.82 20.82 -5.89
N LYS A 127 -11.57 20.49 -7.16
CA LYS A 127 -10.57 21.15 -8.02
C LYS A 127 -9.18 21.20 -7.39
N LYS A 128 -8.78 20.10 -6.73
CA LYS A 128 -7.49 19.97 -6.06
C LYS A 128 -6.60 18.97 -6.76
N PRO A 129 -5.29 19.23 -6.84
CA PRO A 129 -4.34 18.21 -7.24
C PRO A 129 -4.35 17.07 -6.21
N PHE A 130 -3.96 15.88 -6.63
CA PHE A 130 -3.98 14.72 -5.74
C PHE A 130 -2.71 13.87 -5.83
N PHE A 131 -2.46 13.16 -4.75
CA PHE A 131 -1.44 12.13 -4.64
C PHE A 131 -2.10 10.81 -4.28
N LEU A 132 -1.81 9.77 -5.06
CA LEU A 132 -2.37 8.43 -4.85
C LEU A 132 -1.27 7.45 -4.45
N TRP A 133 -1.40 6.87 -3.26
CA TRP A 133 -0.58 5.76 -2.81
C TRP A 133 -1.29 4.44 -3.13
N TYR A 134 -0.80 3.71 -4.13
CA TYR A 134 -1.31 2.40 -4.54
C TYR A 134 -0.33 1.30 -4.12
N GLY A 135 -0.33 0.95 -2.84
CA GLY A 135 0.50 -0.10 -2.26
C GLY A 135 -0.19 -1.47 -2.31
N VAL A 136 -0.68 -1.89 -3.48
CA VAL A 136 -1.44 -3.12 -3.65
C VAL A 136 -0.73 -4.35 -3.09
N PHE A 137 -1.50 -5.33 -2.59
CA PHE A 137 -0.95 -6.53 -1.99
C PHE A 137 -0.57 -7.63 -3.00
N LEU A 138 -1.04 -7.54 -4.23
CA LEU A 138 -0.60 -8.39 -5.33
C LEU A 138 0.86 -8.10 -5.70
N PRO A 139 1.62 -9.10 -6.12
CA PRO A 139 1.33 -10.54 -6.24
C PRO A 139 1.63 -11.36 -4.97
N HIS A 140 1.74 -10.75 -3.79
CA HIS A 140 2.03 -11.43 -2.52
C HIS A 140 0.99 -12.52 -2.20
N THR A 141 1.36 -13.51 -1.38
CA THR A 141 0.43 -14.54 -0.87
C THR A 141 -0.77 -13.91 -0.12
N PRO A 142 -1.96 -14.57 -0.13
CA PRO A 142 -2.26 -15.86 -0.75
C PRO A 142 -2.34 -15.78 -2.28
N HIS A 143 -1.79 -16.82 -2.95
CA HIS A 143 -1.90 -16.93 -4.40
C HIS A 143 -3.25 -17.55 -4.78
N ASN A 144 -4.25 -16.69 -4.93
CA ASN A 144 -5.64 -17.03 -5.23
C ASN A 144 -6.18 -16.20 -6.42
N PRO A 145 -5.51 -16.28 -7.60
CA PRO A 145 -5.89 -15.48 -8.75
C PRO A 145 -7.28 -15.89 -9.27
N PRO A 146 -7.94 -15.01 -10.05
CA PRO A 146 -9.15 -15.36 -10.76
C PRO A 146 -8.94 -16.59 -11.65
N LYS A 147 -9.97 -17.47 -11.69
CA LYS A 147 -9.90 -18.73 -12.46
C LYS A 147 -9.55 -18.51 -13.95
N ARG A 148 -10.06 -17.42 -14.57
CA ARG A 148 -9.77 -17.08 -15.96
C ARG A 148 -8.29 -16.88 -16.26
N ILE A 149 -7.58 -16.19 -15.35
CA ILE A 149 -6.13 -15.96 -15.50
C ILE A 149 -5.36 -17.24 -15.21
N LEU A 150 -5.72 -17.94 -14.14
CA LEU A 150 -5.03 -19.19 -13.77
C LEU A 150 -5.12 -20.25 -14.89
N LYS A 151 -6.27 -20.35 -15.56
CA LYS A 151 -6.52 -21.28 -16.67
C LYS A 151 -5.47 -21.11 -17.76
N LYS A 152 -5.19 -19.89 -18.20
CA LYS A 152 -4.18 -19.53 -19.21
C LYS A 152 -2.81 -20.18 -18.95
N TYR A 153 -2.34 -20.13 -17.71
CA TYR A 153 -1.04 -20.70 -17.33
C TYR A 153 -1.09 -22.22 -17.17
N ARG A 154 -2.23 -22.75 -16.72
CA ARG A 154 -2.41 -24.21 -16.58
C ARG A 154 -2.46 -24.91 -17.94
N GLU A 155 -3.06 -24.30 -18.94
CA GLU A 155 -3.11 -24.81 -20.31
C GLU A 155 -1.74 -24.85 -20.98
N GLN A 156 -0.79 -24.05 -20.50
CA GLN A 156 0.63 -24.11 -20.91
C GLN A 156 1.44 -25.19 -20.19
N GLY A 157 0.82 -26.04 -19.38
CA GLY A 157 1.50 -27.09 -18.62
C GLY A 157 2.29 -26.61 -17.39
N ILE A 158 2.19 -25.33 -17.02
CA ILE A 158 2.92 -24.78 -15.87
C ILE A 158 2.42 -25.42 -14.56
N PRO A 159 3.31 -25.88 -13.66
CA PRO A 159 2.92 -26.45 -12.37
C PRO A 159 2.04 -25.50 -11.54
N LEU A 160 1.05 -26.04 -10.84
CA LEU A 160 0.02 -25.25 -10.16
C LEU A 160 0.55 -24.15 -9.23
N PRO A 161 1.57 -24.36 -8.37
CA PRO A 161 2.08 -23.29 -7.51
C PRO A 161 2.67 -22.12 -8.32
N VAL A 162 3.42 -22.42 -9.39
CA VAL A 162 4.03 -21.41 -10.26
C VAL A 162 2.97 -20.71 -11.09
N ALA A 163 2.02 -21.45 -11.65
CA ALA A 163 0.88 -20.90 -12.40
C ALA A 163 0.06 -19.92 -11.56
N LYS A 164 -0.16 -20.24 -10.27
CA LYS A 164 -0.83 -19.33 -9.35
C LYS A 164 -0.05 -18.03 -9.13
N TYR A 165 1.25 -18.10 -9.00
CA TYR A 165 2.09 -16.92 -8.85
C TYR A 165 2.08 -16.05 -10.12
N TYR A 166 2.28 -16.64 -11.28
CA TYR A 166 2.23 -15.92 -12.56
C TYR A 166 0.85 -15.26 -12.78
N ALA A 167 -0.21 -16.00 -12.49
CA ALA A 167 -1.56 -15.46 -12.57
C ALA A 167 -1.81 -14.31 -11.59
N ASN A 168 -1.16 -14.30 -10.41
CA ASN A 168 -1.20 -13.16 -9.50
C ASN A 168 -0.41 -11.96 -10.04
N CYS A 169 0.70 -12.19 -10.75
CA CYS A 169 1.45 -11.11 -11.40
C CYS A 169 0.63 -10.47 -12.53
N GLU A 170 -0.02 -11.28 -13.37
CA GLU A 170 -0.92 -10.77 -14.41
C GLU A 170 -2.13 -10.05 -13.81
N TRP A 171 -2.68 -10.57 -12.71
CA TRP A 171 -3.76 -9.87 -12.00
C TRP A 171 -3.31 -8.51 -11.45
N PHE A 172 -2.07 -8.41 -10.94
CA PHE A 172 -1.48 -7.14 -10.55
C PHE A 172 -1.42 -6.16 -11.73
N ASP A 173 -0.93 -6.61 -12.87
CA ASP A 173 -0.85 -5.81 -14.09
C ASP A 173 -2.24 -5.30 -14.54
N GLU A 174 -3.26 -6.17 -14.52
CA GLU A 174 -4.65 -5.77 -14.79
C GLU A 174 -5.13 -4.65 -13.84
N THR A 175 -4.75 -4.69 -12.56
CA THR A 175 -5.13 -3.63 -11.62
C THR A 175 -4.40 -2.31 -11.91
N CYS A 176 -3.17 -2.39 -12.42
CA CYS A 176 -2.46 -1.20 -12.91
C CYS A 176 -3.15 -0.60 -14.15
N GLY A 177 -3.62 -1.47 -15.07
CA GLY A 177 -4.46 -1.05 -16.20
C GLY A 177 -5.74 -0.34 -15.74
N GLN A 178 -6.46 -0.90 -14.77
CA GLN A 178 -7.64 -0.27 -14.19
C GLN A 178 -7.33 1.12 -13.59
N LEU A 179 -6.17 1.29 -12.96
CA LEU A 179 -5.76 2.58 -12.43
C LEU A 179 -5.56 3.61 -13.55
N ILE A 180 -4.95 3.20 -14.66
CA ILE A 180 -4.78 4.04 -15.86
C ILE A 180 -6.16 4.39 -16.44
N ASP A 181 -7.04 3.42 -16.59
CA ASP A 181 -8.42 3.62 -17.09
C ASP A 181 -9.20 4.64 -16.25
N ILE A 182 -9.01 4.64 -14.93
CA ILE A 182 -9.63 5.61 -14.01
C ILE A 182 -9.21 7.04 -14.38
N LEU A 183 -7.94 7.24 -14.67
CA LEU A 183 -7.39 8.53 -15.07
C LEU A 183 -7.83 8.94 -16.48
N GLU A 184 -7.80 8.01 -17.44
CA GLU A 184 -8.19 8.27 -18.83
C GLU A 184 -9.67 8.67 -18.95
N LYS A 185 -10.58 7.94 -18.28
CA LYS A 185 -12.02 8.26 -18.25
C LYS A 185 -12.30 9.67 -17.71
N ARG A 186 -11.41 10.21 -16.91
CA ARG A 186 -11.52 11.55 -16.30
C ARG A 186 -10.65 12.58 -17.01
N LYS A 187 -9.95 12.22 -18.09
CA LYS A 187 -9.01 13.07 -18.85
C LYS A 187 -7.88 13.63 -17.98
N LEU A 188 -7.39 12.82 -17.06
CA LEU A 188 -6.33 13.18 -16.10
C LEU A 188 -5.00 12.51 -16.44
N ARG A 189 -4.97 11.62 -17.45
CA ARG A 189 -3.80 10.79 -17.74
C ARG A 189 -2.57 11.60 -18.10
N ASP A 190 -2.73 12.64 -18.92
CA ASP A 190 -1.62 13.46 -19.42
C ASP A 190 -1.09 14.43 -18.36
N ASP A 191 -1.89 14.74 -17.34
CA ASP A 191 -1.52 15.63 -16.22
C ASP A 191 -1.11 14.84 -14.96
N THR A 192 -0.93 13.52 -15.06
CA THR A 192 -0.56 12.64 -13.94
C THR A 192 0.76 11.95 -14.22
N LEU A 193 1.69 12.03 -13.23
CA LEU A 193 3.00 11.37 -13.24
C LEU A 193 2.92 9.95 -12.67
#